data_df5b97b7991812c38663e4e7bac97d63
#
_entry.id   df5b97b7991812c38663e4e7bac97d63
#
_cell.length_a   1.000
_cell.length_b   1.000
_cell.length_c   1.000
_cell.angle_alpha   90.00
_cell.angle_beta   90.00
_cell.angle_gamma   90.00
#
_symmetry.space_group_name_H-M   'P 1'
#
loop_
_entity.id
_entity.type
_entity.pdbx_description
1 polymer ?
#
loop_
_entity_poly.entity_id
_entity_poly.type
_entity_poly.pdbx_seq_one_letter_code
_entity_poly.pdbx_strand_id
1 'polypeptide(L)'
;VAADSGAIGGDLSEEFQVIASTGEDAIVYCPNSEYAANMEKAEALAPTGPRPAASKPQTLTPTPGKATCGEVAELLGVPLSTTVKSLVLATDEVNDQGEIVKSQVWLLLLRGDHDMNEIKVSKVPGLNVGFRFATLSEIEEHFGCKPGYLGPLNMKKPVKIVADRDVALMADWICGANQMDHHITGVNWGRDLPEPELVVDIRNVVAGDKSPDGKGELAIERGIEVGHVFYLGTKYSKAMNATFLAEDGKPAFFEMGCYGIGVTRLPAAAIEQNHDERGIIWPDAIAPFTVVICPIGMDRSEPVKEAAEKLHAELLAL
;
A
#
# COMPACT_ATOMS: atom_id res chain seq x y z
N VAL A 1 -11.82 3.45 -7.50
CA VAL A 1 -11.05 3.82 -6.31
C VAL A 1 -9.82 4.61 -6.74
N ALA A 2 -9.42 5.60 -5.93
CA ALA A 2 -8.19 6.35 -6.20
C ALA A 2 -6.95 5.45 -6.09
N ALA A 3 -6.01 5.59 -7.03
CA ALA A 3 -4.82 4.76 -7.13
C ALA A 3 -3.55 5.58 -7.37
N ASP A 4 -2.38 4.98 -7.20
CA ASP A 4 -1.11 5.58 -7.61
C ASP A 4 -0.89 5.36 -9.12
N SER A 5 -0.34 6.36 -9.79
CA SER A 5 -0.10 6.29 -11.25
C SER A 5 1.11 5.44 -11.63
N GLY A 6 1.93 5.05 -10.67
CA GLY A 6 3.12 4.22 -10.89
C GLY A 6 4.08 4.77 -11.95
N ALA A 7 4.75 3.87 -12.67
CA ALA A 7 5.75 4.21 -13.69
C ALA A 7 5.16 4.97 -14.90
N ILE A 8 3.89 4.74 -15.23
CA ILE A 8 3.24 5.46 -16.35
C ILE A 8 3.13 6.95 -16.02
N GLY A 9 2.95 7.30 -14.75
CA GLY A 9 2.83 8.67 -14.25
C GLY A 9 1.53 9.35 -14.68
N GLY A 10 1.52 10.67 -14.56
CA GLY A 10 0.32 11.48 -14.73
C GLY A 10 -0.15 12.04 -13.39
N ASP A 11 -1.19 12.86 -13.42
CA ASP A 11 -1.63 13.62 -12.23
C ASP A 11 -2.72 12.90 -11.43
N LEU A 12 -3.51 12.04 -12.10
CA LEU A 12 -4.61 11.28 -11.50
C LEU A 12 -4.67 9.87 -12.09
N SER A 13 -5.03 8.91 -11.25
CA SER A 13 -5.42 7.59 -11.70
C SER A 13 -6.49 6.98 -10.80
N GLU A 14 -7.35 6.15 -11.39
CA GLU A 14 -8.42 5.45 -10.71
C GLU A 14 -8.53 4.02 -11.21
N GLU A 15 -8.75 3.09 -10.31
CA GLU A 15 -8.95 1.68 -10.57
C GLU A 15 -10.42 1.29 -10.46
N PHE A 16 -10.82 0.34 -11.30
CA PHE A 16 -12.07 -0.39 -11.19
C PHE A 16 -11.77 -1.72 -10.48
N GLN A 17 -12.27 -1.85 -9.28
CA GLN A 17 -12.01 -3.00 -8.41
C GLN A 17 -13.28 -3.82 -8.21
N VAL A 18 -13.14 -5.14 -8.33
CA VAL A 18 -14.18 -6.11 -7.98
C VAL A 18 -13.86 -6.66 -6.59
N ILE A 19 -14.74 -6.44 -5.63
CA ILE A 19 -14.54 -6.94 -4.26
C ILE A 19 -14.63 -8.47 -4.26
N ALA A 20 -13.56 -9.11 -3.86
CA ALA A 20 -13.44 -10.57 -3.76
C ALA A 20 -12.38 -10.93 -2.72
N SER A 21 -12.66 -11.94 -1.88
CA SER A 21 -11.72 -12.36 -0.82
C SER A 21 -10.38 -12.90 -1.37
N THR A 22 -10.37 -13.34 -2.62
CA THR A 22 -9.20 -13.82 -3.36
C THR A 22 -8.42 -12.70 -4.04
N GLY A 23 -8.90 -11.43 -3.94
CA GLY A 23 -8.27 -10.27 -4.56
C GLY A 23 -6.84 -10.02 -4.05
N GLU A 24 -5.98 -9.52 -4.92
CA GLU A 24 -4.58 -9.19 -4.61
C GLU A 24 -4.46 -7.84 -3.90
N ASP A 25 -5.34 -6.88 -4.24
CA ASP A 25 -5.29 -5.54 -3.70
C ASP A 25 -6.04 -5.41 -2.38
N ALA A 26 -5.56 -4.48 -1.55
CA ALA A 26 -6.29 -4.02 -0.38
C ALA A 26 -6.99 -2.69 -0.72
N ILE A 27 -8.30 -2.70 -0.67
CA ILE A 27 -9.14 -1.54 -0.95
C ILE A 27 -9.61 -0.93 0.35
N VAL A 28 -9.25 0.33 0.55
CA VAL A 28 -9.64 1.12 1.71
C VAL A 28 -10.85 1.97 1.34
N TYR A 29 -11.87 1.94 2.16
CA TYR A 29 -13.07 2.77 1.94
C TYR A 29 -13.71 3.21 3.25
N CYS A 30 -14.53 4.25 3.18
CA CYS A 30 -15.35 4.69 4.30
C CYS A 30 -16.82 4.30 4.03
N PRO A 31 -17.44 3.44 4.86
CA PRO A 31 -18.82 3.01 4.66
C PRO A 31 -19.86 4.16 4.68
N ASN A 32 -19.48 5.30 5.25
CA ASN A 32 -20.37 6.45 5.44
C ASN A 32 -20.13 7.58 4.41
N SER A 33 -19.26 7.37 3.41
CA SER A 33 -18.95 8.37 2.39
C SER A 33 -18.53 7.71 1.07
N GLU A 34 -18.21 8.54 0.08
CA GLU A 34 -17.69 8.08 -1.22
C GLU A 34 -16.16 7.89 -1.23
N TYR A 35 -15.49 8.07 -0.08
CA TYR A 35 -14.05 7.87 -0.01
C TYR A 35 -13.69 6.41 -0.23
N ALA A 36 -12.89 6.15 -1.27
CA ALA A 36 -12.27 4.87 -1.55
C ALA A 36 -10.93 5.05 -2.25
N ALA A 37 -9.94 4.25 -1.85
CA ALA A 37 -8.59 4.27 -2.43
C ALA A 37 -7.94 2.89 -2.36
N ASN A 38 -7.02 2.59 -3.28
CA ASN A 38 -6.07 1.50 -3.09
C ASN A 38 -5.19 1.81 -1.86
N MET A 39 -4.75 0.78 -1.13
CA MET A 39 -3.94 0.90 0.09
C MET A 39 -2.72 1.82 -0.09
N GLU A 40 -2.08 1.74 -1.25
CA GLU A 40 -0.90 2.57 -1.56
C GLU A 40 -1.19 4.08 -1.56
N LYS A 41 -2.42 4.45 -1.95
CA LYS A 41 -2.88 5.84 -2.05
C LYS A 41 -3.68 6.29 -0.84
N ALA A 42 -4.18 5.35 -0.04
CA ALA A 42 -5.11 5.63 1.04
C ALA A 42 -4.51 6.55 2.11
N GLU A 43 -5.30 7.50 2.55
CA GLU A 43 -4.98 8.46 3.59
C GLU A 43 -5.93 8.30 4.78
N ALA A 44 -5.47 8.71 5.96
CA ALA A 44 -6.28 8.83 7.15
C ALA A 44 -6.15 10.24 7.73
N LEU A 45 -7.14 10.69 8.50
CA LEU A 45 -6.99 11.92 9.27
C LEU A 45 -5.79 11.79 10.21
N ALA A 46 -5.01 12.86 10.30
CA ALA A 46 -3.95 12.93 11.28
C ALA A 46 -4.54 12.76 12.70
N PRO A 47 -3.88 12.01 13.57
CA PRO A 47 -4.30 11.93 14.96
C PRO A 47 -4.31 13.32 15.60
N THR A 48 -5.32 13.59 16.42
CA THR A 48 -5.54 14.90 17.05
C THR A 48 -5.39 14.80 18.55
N GLY A 49 -5.05 15.92 19.18
CA GLY A 49 -4.92 16.03 20.62
C GLY A 49 -3.48 16.21 21.10
N PRO A 50 -3.29 16.53 22.36
CA PRO A 50 -1.96 16.65 22.94
C PRO A 50 -1.34 15.27 23.17
N ARG A 51 -0.02 15.20 23.06
CA ARG A 51 0.74 14.02 23.50
C ARG A 51 0.48 13.76 24.97
N PRO A 52 0.25 12.51 25.41
CA PRO A 52 0.16 12.18 26.83
C PRO A 52 1.45 12.57 27.58
N ALA A 53 1.32 12.94 28.83
CA ALA A 53 2.48 13.23 29.67
C ALA A 53 3.32 11.97 29.91
N ALA A 54 4.64 12.14 29.92
CA ALA A 54 5.56 11.08 30.29
C ALA A 54 5.29 10.59 31.72
N SER A 55 5.07 9.30 31.91
CA SER A 55 4.73 8.68 33.18
C SER A 55 5.75 7.63 33.64
N LYS A 56 6.57 7.10 32.71
CA LYS A 56 7.55 6.05 32.99
C LYS A 56 8.99 6.57 32.83
N PRO A 57 9.94 6.10 33.65
CA PRO A 57 11.34 6.38 33.42
C PRO A 57 11.84 5.66 32.15
N GLN A 58 12.80 6.28 31.48
CA GLN A 58 13.57 5.60 30.43
C GLN A 58 14.41 4.48 31.08
N THR A 59 14.27 3.26 30.57
CA THR A 59 14.95 2.10 31.14
C THR A 59 15.51 1.21 30.03
N LEU A 60 16.80 0.85 30.15
CA LEU A 60 17.40 -0.19 29.31
C LEU A 60 16.92 -1.56 29.79
N THR A 61 16.20 -2.28 28.94
CA THR A 61 15.49 -3.50 29.32
C THR A 61 16.03 -4.69 28.51
N PRO A 62 16.51 -5.76 29.14
CA PRO A 62 16.92 -6.98 28.46
C PRO A 62 15.75 -7.66 27.72
N THR A 63 15.96 -7.98 26.46
CA THR A 63 14.99 -8.67 25.60
C THR A 63 15.69 -9.76 24.78
N PRO A 64 16.23 -10.78 25.44
CA PRO A 64 17.10 -11.77 24.80
C PRO A 64 16.38 -12.53 23.69
N GLY A 65 16.95 -12.50 22.48
CA GLY A 65 16.43 -13.19 21.30
C GLY A 65 15.12 -12.60 20.75
N LYS A 66 14.68 -11.42 21.21
CA LYS A 66 13.44 -10.78 20.76
C LYS A 66 13.77 -9.56 19.90
N ALA A 67 13.50 -9.68 18.59
CA ALA A 67 13.90 -8.68 17.58
C ALA A 67 12.70 -7.97 16.93
N THR A 68 11.51 -8.59 16.92
CA THR A 68 10.31 -7.99 16.35
C THR A 68 9.50 -7.25 17.41
N CYS A 69 8.78 -6.20 16.99
CA CYS A 69 7.89 -5.45 17.89
C CYS A 69 6.88 -6.36 18.60
N GLY A 70 6.35 -7.37 17.89
CA GLY A 70 5.40 -8.33 18.47
C GLY A 70 6.02 -9.17 19.59
N GLU A 71 7.21 -9.74 19.35
CA GLU A 71 7.91 -10.55 20.37
C GLU A 71 8.31 -9.72 21.59
N VAL A 72 8.70 -8.45 21.36
CA VAL A 72 9.06 -7.53 22.45
C VAL A 72 7.82 -7.16 23.26
N ALA A 73 6.71 -6.84 22.58
CA ALA A 73 5.44 -6.54 23.24
C ALA A 73 4.93 -7.72 24.09
N GLU A 74 5.00 -8.93 23.56
CA GLU A 74 4.63 -10.16 24.25
C GLU A 74 5.53 -10.40 25.48
N LEU A 75 6.86 -10.31 25.33
CA LEU A 75 7.81 -10.49 26.44
C LEU A 75 7.57 -9.49 27.57
N LEU A 76 7.27 -8.25 27.24
CA LEU A 76 7.07 -7.17 28.22
C LEU A 76 5.63 -7.04 28.72
N GLY A 77 4.69 -7.83 28.18
CA GLY A 77 3.27 -7.77 28.55
C GLY A 77 2.61 -6.43 28.26
N VAL A 78 2.94 -5.80 27.14
CA VAL A 78 2.41 -4.50 26.72
C VAL A 78 1.70 -4.59 25.35
N PRO A 79 0.78 -3.67 25.03
CA PRO A 79 0.20 -3.59 23.69
C PRO A 79 1.27 -3.36 22.62
N LEU A 80 1.11 -3.99 21.46
CA LEU A 80 2.00 -3.80 20.30
C LEU A 80 2.10 -2.32 19.89
N SER A 81 1.03 -1.58 20.01
CA SER A 81 0.95 -0.13 19.78
C SER A 81 1.82 0.73 20.69
N THR A 82 2.40 0.16 21.75
CA THR A 82 3.37 0.85 22.63
C THR A 82 4.80 0.78 22.05
N THR A 83 5.06 -0.13 21.12
CA THR A 83 6.37 -0.29 20.49
C THR A 83 6.52 0.60 19.27
N VAL A 84 7.77 0.95 18.94
CA VAL A 84 8.14 1.71 17.75
C VAL A 84 9.12 0.90 16.92
N LYS A 85 8.73 0.69 15.66
CA LYS A 85 9.50 0.03 14.62
C LYS A 85 10.50 1.01 14.01
N SER A 86 11.77 0.62 13.91
CA SER A 86 12.85 1.41 13.31
C SER A 86 13.23 0.82 11.96
N LEU A 87 12.95 1.53 10.88
CA LEU A 87 13.32 1.15 9.51
C LEU A 87 14.45 2.06 9.03
N VAL A 88 15.51 1.47 8.47
CA VAL A 88 16.67 2.22 8.02
C VAL A 88 16.72 2.21 6.50
N LEU A 89 16.62 3.39 5.92
CA LEU A 89 16.70 3.62 4.48
C LEU A 89 17.98 4.39 4.12
N ALA A 90 18.34 4.35 2.84
CA ALA A 90 19.42 5.15 2.28
C ALA A 90 19.00 5.77 0.96
N THR A 91 19.47 6.99 0.72
CA THR A 91 19.41 7.66 -0.58
C THR A 91 20.83 7.85 -1.10
N ASP A 92 21.04 7.60 -2.39
CA ASP A 92 22.36 7.59 -2.99
C ASP A 92 22.54 8.76 -3.95
N GLU A 93 23.67 9.45 -3.82
CA GLU A 93 24.18 10.38 -4.82
C GLU A 93 25.08 9.57 -5.77
N VAL A 94 24.78 9.61 -7.06
CA VAL A 94 25.55 8.89 -8.08
C VAL A 94 26.31 9.89 -8.97
N ASN A 95 27.50 9.49 -9.45
CA ASN A 95 28.24 10.25 -10.45
C ASN A 95 27.71 9.98 -11.87
N ASP A 96 28.29 10.65 -12.86
CA ASP A 96 27.91 10.51 -14.28
C ASP A 96 28.11 9.07 -14.84
N GLN A 97 28.88 8.24 -14.13
CA GLN A 97 29.15 6.85 -14.47
C GLN A 97 28.17 5.86 -13.79
N GLY A 98 27.25 6.38 -12.96
CA GLY A 98 26.28 5.59 -12.19
C GLY A 98 26.86 4.96 -10.91
N GLU A 99 28.05 5.37 -10.46
CA GLU A 99 28.66 4.87 -9.22
C GLU A 99 28.19 5.70 -8.01
N ILE A 100 27.89 5.03 -6.90
CA ILE A 100 27.49 5.69 -5.65
C ILE A 100 28.71 6.41 -5.08
N VAL A 101 28.63 7.74 -4.97
CA VAL A 101 29.68 8.58 -4.39
C VAL A 101 29.41 8.96 -2.94
N LYS A 102 28.13 8.95 -2.54
CA LYS A 102 27.70 9.25 -1.19
C LYS A 102 26.33 8.67 -0.91
N SER A 103 26.14 8.17 0.30
CA SER A 103 24.81 7.74 0.79
C SER A 103 24.43 8.55 2.02
N GLN A 104 23.15 8.95 2.07
CA GLN A 104 22.55 9.55 3.26
C GLN A 104 21.65 8.50 3.92
N VAL A 105 21.92 8.19 5.18
CA VAL A 105 21.14 7.24 5.97
C VAL A 105 19.99 7.96 6.66
N TRP A 106 18.82 7.32 6.68
CA TRP A 106 17.57 7.77 7.26
C TRP A 106 17.02 6.74 8.23
N LEU A 107 16.46 7.19 9.33
CA LEU A 107 15.73 6.35 10.29
C LEU A 107 14.24 6.73 10.26
N LEU A 108 13.41 5.81 9.81
CA LEU A 108 11.96 5.97 9.84
C LEU A 108 11.41 5.28 11.09
N LEU A 109 10.56 5.99 11.82
CA LEU A 109 9.93 5.51 13.04
C LEU A 109 8.44 5.34 12.82
N LEU A 110 7.96 4.10 12.93
CA LEU A 110 6.55 3.74 12.82
C LEU A 110 6.08 3.05 14.12
N ARG A 111 4.82 3.20 14.46
CA ARG A 111 4.22 2.43 15.55
C ARG A 111 4.30 0.93 15.22
N GLY A 112 4.56 0.08 16.20
CA GLY A 112 4.90 -1.33 15.99
C GLY A 112 3.84 -2.15 15.26
N ASP A 113 2.58 -1.75 15.35
CA ASP A 113 1.43 -2.36 14.67
C ASP A 113 1.13 -1.76 13.27
N HIS A 114 1.94 -0.80 12.80
CA HIS A 114 1.79 -0.18 11.49
C HIS A 114 2.87 -0.65 10.51
N ASP A 115 2.53 -0.66 9.22
CA ASP A 115 3.45 -0.96 8.13
C ASP A 115 3.75 0.28 7.29
N MET A 116 4.97 0.33 6.77
CA MET A 116 5.44 1.41 5.92
C MET A 116 4.69 1.42 4.58
N ASN A 117 4.34 2.61 4.13
CA ASN A 117 3.82 2.86 2.80
C ASN A 117 4.93 3.48 1.93
N GLU A 118 5.47 2.70 1.00
CA GLU A 118 6.59 3.14 0.17
C GLU A 118 6.23 4.32 -0.73
N ILE A 119 5.00 4.40 -1.21
CA ILE A 119 4.51 5.52 -2.04
C ILE A 119 4.47 6.82 -1.23
N LYS A 120 4.05 6.77 0.03
CA LYS A 120 4.09 7.95 0.91
C LYS A 120 5.53 8.34 1.25
N VAL A 121 6.38 7.36 1.54
CA VAL A 121 7.81 7.59 1.81
C VAL A 121 8.51 8.21 0.60
N SER A 122 8.19 7.78 -0.62
CA SER A 122 8.75 8.36 -1.85
C SER A 122 8.39 9.84 -2.09
N LYS A 123 7.43 10.37 -1.36
CA LYS A 123 7.03 11.80 -1.41
C LYS A 123 7.72 12.65 -0.34
N VAL A 124 8.42 12.02 0.60
CA VAL A 124 9.13 12.73 1.69
C VAL A 124 10.33 13.50 1.11
N PRO A 125 10.49 14.79 1.42
CA PRO A 125 11.62 15.58 0.96
C PRO A 125 12.97 14.95 1.32
N GLY A 126 13.77 14.66 0.30
CA GLY A 126 15.07 13.99 0.42
C GLY A 126 15.00 12.47 0.24
N LEU A 127 13.85 11.82 0.40
CA LEU A 127 13.59 10.45 -0.01
C LEU A 127 12.93 10.38 -1.41
N ASN A 128 12.40 11.48 -1.89
CA ASN A 128 11.75 11.61 -3.20
C ASN A 128 12.71 11.53 -4.41
N VAL A 129 14.00 11.45 -4.16
CA VAL A 129 15.04 11.21 -5.20
C VAL A 129 15.24 9.71 -5.49
N GLY A 130 14.52 8.85 -4.80
CA GLY A 130 14.67 7.41 -4.77
C GLY A 130 15.38 6.95 -3.49
N PHE A 131 14.94 5.86 -2.93
CA PHE A 131 15.52 5.27 -1.72
C PHE A 131 15.64 3.75 -1.87
N ARG A 132 16.46 3.17 -1.03
CA ARG A 132 16.58 1.73 -0.80
C ARG A 132 16.65 1.44 0.69
N PHE A 133 16.45 0.20 1.09
CA PHE A 133 16.84 -0.20 2.43
C PHE A 133 18.35 -0.09 2.60
N ALA A 134 18.78 0.38 3.78
CA ALA A 134 20.19 0.46 4.10
C ALA A 134 20.82 -0.94 4.17
N THR A 135 22.07 -1.04 3.75
CA THR A 135 22.86 -2.28 3.86
C THR A 135 23.21 -2.57 5.32
N LEU A 136 23.51 -3.82 5.63
CA LEU A 136 23.96 -4.21 6.98
C LEU A 136 25.21 -3.42 7.41
N SER A 137 26.11 -3.10 6.49
CA SER A 137 27.31 -2.31 6.77
C SER A 137 26.98 -0.87 7.18
N GLU A 138 26.07 -0.22 6.46
CA GLU A 138 25.60 1.13 6.79
C GLU A 138 24.87 1.15 8.14
N ILE A 139 24.03 0.13 8.41
CA ILE A 139 23.35 -0.01 9.69
C ILE A 139 24.36 -0.17 10.82
N GLU A 140 25.36 -1.05 10.68
CA GLU A 140 26.36 -1.29 11.71
C GLU A 140 27.24 -0.05 11.95
N GLU A 141 27.56 0.69 10.88
CA GLU A 141 28.32 1.93 10.94
C GLU A 141 27.59 3.02 11.73
N HIS A 142 26.28 3.20 11.50
CA HIS A 142 25.49 4.27 12.12
C HIS A 142 24.92 3.90 13.48
N PHE A 143 24.53 2.65 13.68
CA PHE A 143 23.85 2.21 14.90
C PHE A 143 24.72 1.32 15.80
N GLY A 144 25.71 0.63 15.22
CA GLY A 144 26.58 -0.29 15.96
C GLY A 144 25.93 -1.60 16.36
N CYS A 145 24.78 -1.91 15.75
CA CYS A 145 23.97 -3.07 16.05
C CYS A 145 23.30 -3.59 14.78
N LYS A 146 22.85 -4.82 14.82
CA LYS A 146 22.10 -5.44 13.72
C LYS A 146 20.62 -5.04 13.75
N PRO A 147 19.89 -5.14 12.60
CA PRO A 147 18.43 -5.00 12.59
C PRO A 147 17.73 -5.85 13.67
N GLY A 148 16.60 -5.32 14.17
CA GLY A 148 15.84 -5.92 15.26
C GLY A 148 16.03 -5.23 16.61
N TYR A 149 17.12 -4.47 16.77
CA TYR A 149 17.43 -3.76 18.03
C TYR A 149 17.73 -2.27 17.81
N LEU A 150 17.33 -1.74 16.66
CA LEU A 150 17.64 -0.36 16.26
C LEU A 150 16.67 0.63 16.88
N GLY A 151 17.19 1.82 17.23
CA GLY A 151 16.41 2.91 17.77
C GLY A 151 17.07 4.28 17.58
N PRO A 152 16.33 5.36 17.85
CA PRO A 152 16.82 6.72 17.66
C PRO A 152 17.76 7.23 18.76
N LEU A 153 17.96 6.43 19.79
CA LEU A 153 18.83 6.78 20.93
C LEU A 153 20.19 6.12 20.83
N ASN A 154 21.23 6.79 21.30
CA ASN A 154 22.59 6.22 21.40
C ASN A 154 23.17 5.72 20.04
N MET A 155 22.83 6.35 18.94
CA MET A 155 23.41 6.05 17.63
C MET A 155 24.91 6.40 17.61
N LYS A 156 25.73 5.61 16.91
CA LYS A 156 27.15 5.89 16.71
C LYS A 156 27.39 7.10 15.82
N LYS A 157 26.56 7.25 14.78
CA LYS A 157 26.60 8.39 13.87
C LYS A 157 25.18 8.94 13.71
N PRO A 158 25.02 10.27 13.60
CA PRO A 158 23.71 10.87 13.40
C PRO A 158 23.14 10.46 12.05
N VAL A 159 21.82 10.27 12.01
CA VAL A 159 21.02 10.04 10.81
C VAL A 159 19.85 11.01 10.78
N LYS A 160 19.25 11.19 9.61
CA LYS A 160 17.99 11.94 9.51
C LYS A 160 16.84 11.08 10.03
N ILE A 161 16.03 11.62 10.94
CA ILE A 161 14.91 10.92 11.55
C ILE A 161 13.61 11.43 10.92
N VAL A 162 12.78 10.49 10.49
CA VAL A 162 11.41 10.73 10.04
C VAL A 162 10.47 10.00 11.00
N ALA A 163 9.64 10.72 11.70
CA ALA A 163 8.63 10.12 12.57
C ALA A 163 7.27 10.10 11.87
N ASP A 164 6.59 8.96 11.93
CA ASP A 164 5.18 8.91 11.57
C ASP A 164 4.35 9.79 12.53
N ARG A 165 3.22 10.30 12.04
CA ARG A 165 2.31 11.18 12.81
C ARG A 165 1.87 10.53 14.12
N ASP A 166 1.61 9.22 14.12
CA ASP A 166 1.23 8.50 15.34
C ASP A 166 2.40 8.45 16.33
N VAL A 167 3.63 8.15 15.87
CA VAL A 167 4.81 8.08 16.73
C VAL A 167 5.15 9.43 17.36
N ALA A 168 4.94 10.52 16.61
CA ALA A 168 5.15 11.88 17.14
C ALA A 168 4.24 12.20 18.34
N LEU A 169 3.09 11.53 18.46
CA LEU A 169 2.15 11.71 19.57
C LEU A 169 2.24 10.64 20.67
N MET A 170 3.16 9.67 20.54
CA MET A 170 3.35 8.65 21.57
C MET A 170 4.09 9.17 22.80
N ALA A 171 3.76 8.61 23.95
CA ALA A 171 4.49 8.76 25.20
C ALA A 171 4.86 7.38 25.77
N ASP A 172 5.93 7.31 26.54
CA ASP A 172 6.41 6.09 27.19
C ASP A 172 6.59 4.88 26.26
N TRP A 173 6.99 5.14 25.02
CA TRP A 173 7.12 4.12 23.99
C TRP A 173 8.40 3.27 24.12
N ILE A 174 8.47 2.19 23.37
CA ILE A 174 9.55 1.20 23.41
C ILE A 174 10.22 1.14 22.05
N CYS A 175 11.55 1.17 21.99
CA CYS A 175 12.33 0.98 20.77
C CYS A 175 13.61 0.17 21.03
N GLY A 176 14.29 -0.21 19.96
CA GLY A 176 15.61 -0.83 20.06
C GLY A 176 16.62 0.08 20.77
N ALA A 177 17.58 -0.52 21.46
CA ALA A 177 18.59 0.15 22.24
C ALA A 177 19.91 0.40 21.49
N ASN A 178 19.99 0.03 20.21
CA ASN A 178 21.23 -0.10 19.44
C ASN A 178 22.24 -1.03 20.12
N GLN A 179 21.74 -1.98 20.87
CA GLN A 179 22.49 -3.01 21.59
C GLN A 179 21.77 -4.35 21.44
N MET A 180 22.50 -5.39 21.08
CA MET A 180 21.95 -6.75 20.96
C MET A 180 21.19 -7.16 22.22
N ASP A 181 20.04 -7.80 22.02
CA ASP A 181 19.20 -8.33 23.10
C ASP A 181 18.68 -7.29 24.10
N HIS A 182 18.60 -6.01 23.68
CA HIS A 182 18.09 -4.95 24.53
C HIS A 182 17.17 -3.98 23.78
N HIS A 183 16.14 -3.52 24.50
CA HIS A 183 15.28 -2.41 24.11
C HIS A 183 15.26 -1.34 25.18
N ILE A 184 14.87 -0.12 24.81
CA ILE A 184 14.64 0.98 25.75
C ILE A 184 13.13 1.15 25.92
N THR A 185 12.68 1.11 27.16
CA THR A 185 11.27 1.33 27.53
C THR A 185 11.09 2.72 28.14
N GLY A 186 9.87 3.28 28.06
CA GLY A 186 9.54 4.56 28.64
C GLY A 186 10.18 5.75 27.91
N VAL A 187 10.40 5.66 26.61
CA VAL A 187 11.01 6.72 25.79
C VAL A 187 9.99 7.83 25.53
N ASN A 188 10.44 9.07 25.61
CA ASN A 188 9.61 10.25 25.38
C ASN A 188 10.35 11.34 24.60
N TRP A 189 9.66 11.91 23.62
CA TRP A 189 10.09 13.10 22.93
C TRP A 189 10.26 14.30 23.88
N GLY A 190 11.23 15.16 23.64
CA GLY A 190 11.49 16.36 24.43
C GLY A 190 12.17 16.10 25.78
N ARG A 191 12.16 14.84 26.28
CA ARG A 191 12.84 14.42 27.49
C ARG A 191 14.11 13.61 27.21
N ASP A 192 14.00 12.55 26.41
CA ASP A 192 15.05 11.57 26.17
C ASP A 192 15.76 11.80 24.84
N LEU A 193 15.06 12.39 23.90
CA LEU A 193 15.55 12.81 22.58
C LEU A 193 14.80 14.09 22.15
N PRO A 194 15.40 14.89 21.25
CA PRO A 194 14.75 16.09 20.71
C PRO A 194 13.41 15.76 20.06
N GLU A 195 12.51 16.76 19.95
CA GLU A 195 11.31 16.64 19.12
C GLU A 195 11.72 16.29 17.68
N PRO A 196 10.92 15.45 16.98
CA PRO A 196 11.26 15.04 15.62
C PRO A 196 11.15 16.23 14.67
N GLU A 197 12.22 16.46 13.88
CA GLU A 197 12.27 17.56 12.91
C GLU A 197 11.29 17.34 11.74
N LEU A 198 11.06 16.09 11.37
CA LEU A 198 10.20 15.71 10.26
C LEU A 198 9.13 14.72 10.73
N VAL A 199 7.89 15.21 10.75
CA VAL A 199 6.69 14.42 11.09
C VAL A 199 5.78 14.37 9.89
N VAL A 200 5.56 13.17 9.34
CA VAL A 200 4.78 12.95 8.12
C VAL A 200 4.00 11.64 8.20
N ASP A 201 3.01 11.49 7.32
CA ASP A 201 2.31 10.22 7.13
C ASP A 201 3.18 9.31 6.24
N ILE A 202 3.68 8.22 6.79
CA ILE A 202 4.54 7.26 6.09
C ILE A 202 4.05 5.81 6.25
N ARG A 203 2.83 5.61 6.74
CA ARG A 203 2.28 4.30 7.01
C ARG A 203 1.11 3.93 6.10
N ASN A 204 0.87 2.66 5.95
CA ASN A 204 -0.42 2.17 5.48
C ASN A 204 -1.51 2.52 6.50
N VAL A 205 -2.69 2.83 6.02
CA VAL A 205 -3.86 2.96 6.89
C VAL A 205 -4.26 1.59 7.44
N VAL A 206 -4.94 1.60 8.57
CA VAL A 206 -5.50 0.39 9.17
C VAL A 206 -7.01 0.54 9.34
N ALA A 207 -7.72 -0.58 9.42
CA ALA A 207 -9.15 -0.55 9.71
C ALA A 207 -9.42 0.14 11.04
N GLY A 208 -10.43 1.02 11.06
CA GLY A 208 -10.76 1.87 12.21
C GLY A 208 -10.06 3.23 12.24
N ASP A 209 -9.09 3.50 11.36
CA ASP A 209 -8.58 4.86 11.16
C ASP A 209 -9.71 5.80 10.74
N LYS A 210 -9.60 7.07 11.10
CA LYS A 210 -10.58 8.08 10.67
C LYS A 210 -10.40 8.41 9.20
N SER A 211 -11.51 8.36 8.46
CA SER A 211 -11.53 8.75 7.05
C SER A 211 -11.05 10.20 6.86
N PRO A 212 -10.28 10.49 5.81
CA PRO A 212 -9.73 11.83 5.57
C PRO A 212 -10.81 12.90 5.37
N ASP A 213 -12.04 12.52 4.99
CA ASP A 213 -13.20 13.41 4.89
C ASP A 213 -13.94 13.62 6.22
N GLY A 214 -13.51 12.97 7.28
CA GLY A 214 -14.07 13.08 8.63
C GLY A 214 -15.44 12.44 8.84
N LYS A 215 -15.96 11.68 7.86
CA LYS A 215 -17.34 11.15 7.90
C LYS A 215 -17.47 9.75 8.52
N GLY A 216 -16.36 9.15 8.94
CA GLY A 216 -16.42 7.83 9.57
C GLY A 216 -15.05 7.18 9.76
N GLU A 217 -15.07 5.88 9.96
CA GLU A 217 -13.90 5.04 10.09
C GLU A 217 -13.67 4.27 8.79
N LEU A 218 -12.39 3.99 8.49
CA LEU A 218 -11.99 3.24 7.33
C LEU A 218 -12.20 1.74 7.54
N ALA A 219 -12.69 1.08 6.51
CA ALA A 219 -12.75 -0.36 6.36
C ALA A 219 -11.81 -0.80 5.23
N ILE A 220 -11.40 -2.06 5.25
CA ILE A 220 -10.48 -2.63 4.28
C ILE A 220 -11.08 -3.94 3.76
N GLU A 221 -11.18 -4.05 2.43
CA GLU A 221 -11.61 -5.24 1.71
C GLU A 221 -10.54 -5.67 0.70
N ARG A 222 -10.65 -6.91 0.21
CA ARG A 222 -9.79 -7.38 -0.89
C ARG A 222 -10.47 -7.13 -2.22
N GLY A 223 -9.69 -6.73 -3.23
CA GLY A 223 -10.18 -6.43 -4.55
C GLY A 223 -9.36 -7.05 -5.66
N ILE A 224 -10.01 -7.27 -6.79
CA ILE A 224 -9.40 -7.66 -8.07
C ILE A 224 -9.48 -6.46 -8.98
N GLU A 225 -8.34 -5.88 -9.38
CA GLU A 225 -8.28 -4.80 -10.35
C GLU A 225 -8.69 -5.31 -11.74
N VAL A 226 -9.79 -4.80 -12.27
CA VAL A 226 -10.30 -5.18 -13.60
C VAL A 226 -10.12 -4.09 -14.65
N GLY A 227 -9.80 -2.89 -14.26
CA GLY A 227 -9.51 -1.78 -15.15
C GLY A 227 -8.83 -0.64 -14.43
N HIS A 228 -8.11 0.20 -15.18
CA HIS A 228 -7.37 1.33 -14.65
C HIS A 228 -7.40 2.47 -15.65
N VAL A 229 -7.76 3.66 -15.21
CA VAL A 229 -7.77 4.87 -16.02
C VAL A 229 -6.77 5.88 -15.48
N PHE A 230 -6.08 6.56 -16.39
CA PHE A 230 -5.05 7.53 -16.08
C PHE A 230 -5.31 8.85 -16.78
N TYR A 231 -5.13 9.95 -16.07
CA TYR A 231 -4.97 11.26 -16.66
C TYR A 231 -3.47 11.58 -16.74
N LEU A 232 -2.94 11.55 -17.95
CA LEU A 232 -1.50 11.70 -18.22
C LEU A 232 -1.09 13.16 -18.47
N GLY A 233 -2.06 14.06 -18.62
CA GLY A 233 -1.82 15.46 -18.98
C GLY A 233 -0.99 15.55 -20.25
N THR A 234 0.00 16.41 -20.23
CA THR A 234 0.89 16.64 -21.40
C THR A 234 2.24 15.92 -21.30
N LYS A 235 2.40 14.98 -20.34
CA LYS A 235 3.69 14.29 -20.09
C LYS A 235 4.29 13.69 -21.35
N TYR A 236 3.50 12.92 -22.11
CA TYR A 236 3.96 12.24 -23.31
C TYR A 236 3.85 13.12 -24.55
N SER A 237 2.80 13.91 -24.70
CA SER A 237 2.62 14.79 -25.85
C SER A 237 3.72 15.85 -25.97
N LYS A 238 4.21 16.40 -24.86
CA LYS A 238 5.38 17.30 -24.85
C LYS A 238 6.65 16.58 -25.31
N ALA A 239 6.92 15.39 -24.79
CA ALA A 239 8.11 14.61 -25.16
C ALA A 239 8.11 14.21 -26.64
N MET A 240 6.93 13.95 -27.21
CA MET A 240 6.75 13.61 -28.63
C MET A 240 6.56 14.83 -29.54
N ASN A 241 6.49 16.05 -28.98
CA ASN A 241 6.11 17.27 -29.69
C ASN A 241 4.77 17.13 -30.44
N ALA A 242 3.82 16.39 -29.84
CA ALA A 242 2.50 16.16 -30.40
C ALA A 242 1.58 17.37 -30.06
N THR A 243 1.29 18.19 -31.09
CA THR A 243 0.51 19.43 -30.93
C THR A 243 -0.69 19.45 -31.87
N PHE A 244 -1.67 20.26 -31.53
CA PHE A 244 -2.80 20.66 -32.37
C PHE A 244 -2.95 22.18 -32.38
N LEU A 245 -3.71 22.72 -33.34
CA LEU A 245 -4.07 24.14 -33.33
C LEU A 245 -5.29 24.34 -32.43
N ALA A 246 -5.12 25.09 -31.35
CA ALA A 246 -6.20 25.49 -30.47
C ALA A 246 -7.15 26.52 -31.16
N GLU A 247 -8.28 26.84 -30.53
CA GLU A 247 -9.27 27.76 -31.07
C GLU A 247 -8.70 29.17 -31.36
N ASP A 248 -7.67 29.59 -30.61
CA ASP A 248 -6.96 30.85 -30.80
C ASP A 248 -5.89 30.80 -31.91
N GLY A 249 -5.79 29.68 -32.63
CA GLY A 249 -4.84 29.44 -33.71
C GLY A 249 -3.40 29.15 -33.26
N LYS A 250 -3.13 28.98 -31.96
CA LYS A 250 -1.80 28.67 -31.45
C LYS A 250 -1.61 27.16 -31.26
N PRO A 251 -0.38 26.66 -31.41
CA PRO A 251 -0.07 25.29 -31.07
C PRO A 251 -0.29 25.01 -29.57
N ALA A 252 -0.99 23.93 -29.27
CA ALA A 252 -1.16 23.41 -27.92
C ALA A 252 -0.83 21.91 -27.90
N PHE A 253 -0.30 21.41 -26.80
CA PHE A 253 -0.06 19.98 -26.63
C PHE A 253 -1.35 19.23 -26.32
N PHE A 254 -1.46 17.98 -26.81
CA PHE A 254 -2.59 17.14 -26.47
C PHE A 254 -2.58 16.79 -24.98
N GLU A 255 -3.74 16.96 -24.34
CA GLU A 255 -4.02 16.31 -23.06
C GLU A 255 -4.32 14.85 -23.32
N MET A 256 -3.64 13.96 -22.60
CA MET A 256 -3.68 12.52 -22.84
C MET A 256 -4.28 11.76 -21.68
N GLY A 257 -4.98 10.68 -21.97
CA GLY A 257 -5.43 9.67 -21.03
C GLY A 257 -4.95 8.28 -21.45
N CYS A 258 -4.99 7.34 -20.51
CA CYS A 258 -4.78 5.92 -20.78
C CYS A 258 -5.88 5.12 -20.08
N TYR A 259 -6.38 4.08 -20.77
CA TYR A 259 -7.57 3.35 -20.33
C TYR A 259 -7.29 1.85 -20.46
N GLY A 260 -6.95 1.22 -19.32
CA GLY A 260 -6.65 -0.22 -19.24
C GLY A 260 -7.87 -1.05 -18.86
N ILE A 261 -8.07 -2.18 -19.54
CA ILE A 261 -9.09 -3.18 -19.21
C ILE A 261 -8.45 -4.56 -19.18
N GLY A 262 -8.61 -5.27 -18.08
CA GLY A 262 -8.18 -6.66 -17.91
C GLY A 262 -9.17 -7.64 -18.57
N VAL A 263 -9.12 -7.80 -19.90
CA VAL A 263 -10.11 -8.59 -20.64
C VAL A 263 -10.24 -10.03 -20.13
N THR A 264 -9.13 -10.68 -19.80
CA THR A 264 -9.14 -12.04 -19.23
C THR A 264 -9.41 -12.05 -17.73
N ARG A 265 -9.09 -10.97 -17.03
CA ARG A 265 -9.33 -10.82 -15.59
C ARG A 265 -10.81 -10.60 -15.28
N LEU A 266 -11.56 -9.91 -16.16
CA LEU A 266 -13.00 -9.70 -16.00
C LEU A 266 -13.80 -10.99 -15.83
N PRO A 267 -13.68 -12.02 -16.71
CA PRO A 267 -14.37 -13.30 -16.51
C PRO A 267 -13.93 -13.99 -15.21
N ALA A 268 -12.66 -13.95 -14.84
CA ALA A 268 -12.18 -14.52 -13.59
C ALA A 268 -12.82 -13.85 -12.37
N ALA A 269 -12.87 -12.52 -12.35
CA ALA A 269 -13.53 -11.75 -11.29
C ALA A 269 -15.04 -12.01 -11.23
N ALA A 270 -15.68 -12.17 -12.40
CA ALA A 270 -17.09 -12.54 -12.45
C ALA A 270 -17.36 -13.94 -11.87
N ILE A 271 -16.46 -14.91 -12.10
CA ILE A 271 -16.55 -16.25 -11.52
C ILE A 271 -16.41 -16.17 -9.99
N GLU A 272 -15.44 -15.40 -9.49
CA GLU A 272 -15.24 -15.21 -8.04
C GLU A 272 -16.51 -14.70 -7.33
N GLN A 273 -17.29 -13.86 -8.00
CA GLN A 273 -18.53 -13.32 -7.45
C GLN A 273 -19.77 -14.19 -7.72
N ASN A 274 -19.71 -15.07 -8.72
CA ASN A 274 -20.89 -15.78 -9.22
C ASN A 274 -20.60 -17.28 -9.38
N HIS A 275 -20.51 -17.99 -8.26
CA HIS A 275 -20.37 -19.43 -8.21
C HIS A 275 -21.04 -20.02 -6.97
N ASP A 276 -21.30 -21.31 -6.99
CA ASP A 276 -21.71 -22.10 -5.83
C ASP A 276 -20.88 -23.41 -5.74
N GLU A 277 -21.28 -24.31 -4.86
CA GLU A 277 -20.64 -25.63 -4.68
C GLU A 277 -20.69 -26.50 -5.94
N ARG A 278 -21.58 -26.21 -6.90
CA ARG A 278 -21.77 -26.96 -8.14
C ARG A 278 -20.96 -26.41 -9.30
N GLY A 279 -20.50 -25.16 -9.21
CA GLY A 279 -19.67 -24.52 -10.23
C GLY A 279 -20.01 -23.08 -10.52
N ILE A 280 -19.66 -22.64 -11.72
CA ILE A 280 -19.78 -21.26 -12.18
C ILE A 280 -21.23 -20.92 -12.49
N ILE A 281 -21.70 -19.77 -12.01
CA ILE A 281 -22.99 -19.17 -12.35
C ILE A 281 -22.71 -17.93 -13.18
N TRP A 282 -22.69 -18.08 -14.51
CA TRP A 282 -22.37 -16.97 -15.40
C TRP A 282 -23.45 -15.88 -15.38
N PRO A 283 -23.05 -14.59 -15.18
CA PRO A 283 -23.95 -13.47 -15.47
C PRO A 283 -24.35 -13.47 -16.97
N ASP A 284 -25.62 -13.20 -17.28
CA ASP A 284 -26.15 -13.26 -18.65
C ASP A 284 -25.35 -12.43 -19.65
N ALA A 285 -24.82 -11.26 -19.23
CA ALA A 285 -24.07 -10.35 -20.09
C ALA A 285 -22.75 -10.93 -20.62
N ILE A 286 -22.16 -11.92 -19.94
CA ILE A 286 -20.87 -12.55 -20.30
C ILE A 286 -20.95 -14.06 -20.40
N ALA A 287 -22.14 -14.64 -20.25
CA ALA A 287 -22.35 -16.06 -20.43
C ALA A 287 -21.96 -16.48 -21.85
N PRO A 288 -21.09 -17.51 -22.03
CA PRO A 288 -20.67 -17.95 -23.38
C PRO A 288 -21.85 -18.50 -24.20
N PHE A 289 -22.87 -19.04 -23.53
CA PHE A 289 -24.07 -19.58 -24.13
C PHE A 289 -25.28 -19.31 -23.25
N THR A 290 -26.40 -18.94 -23.85
CA THR A 290 -27.67 -18.77 -23.16
C THR A 290 -28.24 -20.11 -22.70
N VAL A 291 -28.09 -21.14 -23.52
CA VAL A 291 -28.56 -22.51 -23.27
C VAL A 291 -27.51 -23.49 -23.79
N VAL A 292 -27.23 -24.52 -23.01
CA VAL A 292 -26.36 -25.64 -23.43
C VAL A 292 -27.18 -26.92 -23.43
N ILE A 293 -27.22 -27.61 -24.58
CA ILE A 293 -27.86 -28.93 -24.72
C ILE A 293 -26.78 -29.99 -24.55
N CYS A 294 -26.96 -30.90 -23.59
CA CYS A 294 -26.04 -32.01 -23.32
C CYS A 294 -26.71 -33.35 -23.67
N PRO A 295 -26.68 -33.79 -24.94
CA PRO A 295 -27.37 -35.00 -25.38
C PRO A 295 -26.56 -36.25 -25.01
N ILE A 296 -26.93 -36.89 -23.91
CA ILE A 296 -26.24 -38.07 -23.40
C ILE A 296 -26.48 -39.27 -24.34
N GLY A 297 -25.38 -39.84 -24.85
CA GLY A 297 -25.47 -41.01 -25.77
C GLY A 297 -25.90 -40.69 -27.20
N MET A 298 -25.73 -39.42 -27.64
CA MET A 298 -26.04 -38.97 -29.00
C MET A 298 -25.37 -39.81 -30.10
N ASP A 299 -24.19 -40.29 -29.84
CA ASP A 299 -23.39 -41.15 -30.71
C ASP A 299 -23.93 -42.59 -30.88
N ARG A 300 -24.83 -43.02 -29.98
CA ARG A 300 -25.38 -44.39 -29.91
C ARG A 300 -26.86 -44.46 -30.08
N SER A 301 -27.56 -43.33 -30.10
CA SER A 301 -29.04 -43.26 -30.11
C SER A 301 -29.50 -42.19 -31.09
N GLU A 302 -29.97 -42.64 -32.28
CA GLU A 302 -30.51 -41.74 -33.29
C GLU A 302 -31.69 -40.89 -32.76
N PRO A 303 -32.65 -41.45 -31.98
CA PRO A 303 -33.70 -40.63 -31.38
C PRO A 303 -33.21 -39.49 -30.48
N VAL A 304 -32.12 -39.69 -29.73
CA VAL A 304 -31.50 -38.63 -28.88
C VAL A 304 -30.85 -37.55 -29.76
N LYS A 305 -30.21 -37.95 -30.84
CA LYS A 305 -29.61 -37.03 -31.79
C LYS A 305 -30.70 -36.16 -32.48
N GLU A 306 -31.71 -36.79 -33.05
CA GLU A 306 -32.84 -36.08 -33.71
C GLU A 306 -33.52 -35.08 -32.76
N ALA A 307 -33.76 -35.50 -31.51
CA ALA A 307 -34.36 -34.63 -30.51
C ALA A 307 -33.50 -33.45 -30.14
N ALA A 308 -32.17 -33.65 -30.00
CA ALA A 308 -31.23 -32.60 -29.68
C ALA A 308 -31.05 -31.60 -30.83
N GLU A 309 -30.93 -32.10 -32.07
CA GLU A 309 -30.84 -31.25 -33.27
C GLU A 309 -32.11 -30.44 -33.48
N LYS A 310 -33.28 -31.04 -33.27
CA LYS A 310 -34.57 -30.34 -33.35
C LYS A 310 -34.68 -29.24 -32.29
N LEU A 311 -34.37 -29.55 -31.03
CA LEU A 311 -34.41 -28.57 -29.94
C LEU A 311 -33.40 -27.43 -30.19
N HIS A 312 -32.20 -27.74 -30.66
CA HIS A 312 -31.21 -26.72 -31.03
C HIS A 312 -31.72 -25.77 -32.12
N ALA A 313 -32.34 -26.33 -33.16
CA ALA A 313 -32.92 -25.53 -34.27
C ALA A 313 -34.10 -24.64 -33.78
N GLU A 314 -34.96 -25.15 -32.91
CA GLU A 314 -36.05 -24.40 -32.31
C GLU A 314 -35.57 -23.25 -31.44
N LEU A 315 -34.51 -23.46 -30.60
CA LEU A 315 -33.93 -22.43 -29.76
C LEU A 315 -33.18 -21.36 -30.55
N LEU A 316 -32.58 -21.70 -31.69
CA LEU A 316 -31.93 -20.72 -32.57
C LEU A 316 -32.93 -19.83 -33.32
N ALA A 317 -34.18 -20.23 -33.40
CA ALA A 317 -35.23 -19.48 -34.09
C ALA A 317 -35.96 -18.48 -33.17
N LEU A 318 -35.69 -18.54 -31.84
CA LEU A 318 -36.20 -17.61 -30.84
C LEU A 318 -35.32 -16.38 -30.70
#